data_7e79829319da8d8c1be33775aa6b2498
#
_entry.id   7e79829319da8d8c1be33775aa6b2498
#
_cell.length_a   1.000
_cell.length_b   1.000
_cell.length_c   1.000
_cell.angle_alpha   90.00
_cell.angle_beta   90.00
_cell.angle_gamma   90.00
#
_symmetry.space_group_name_H-M   'P 1'
#
loop_
_entity.id
_entity.type
_entity.pdbx_description
1 polymer ?
#
loop_
_entity_poly.entity_id
_entity_poly.type
_entity_poly.pdbx_seq_one_letter_code
_entity_poly.pdbx_strand_id
1 'polypeptide(L)'
;MKSFAIASAVLALAVSLSGCIGAPVALTPQTEQRLQSQAPIRFLLTFDDGPSASGYNNPSRSVVADLAHNPVLPGIKAVFFLQTEAARSGGSSRGRKTMEREYAGGHILAFHTATAFHTNHRWLNNAELESTLAQGSADIAAITGAPPVLVRPPFWNYDRRTFAAYQRHGLHVLLTDLSANDGKIWGFNGSPRRRANLYRQLSVVRERIALGELPTVDGVIPVVVTFHDINRYTARHMQEYLQILLDSAQVTGMKTAAEPFY
;
A
#
# COMPACT_ATOMS: atom_id res chain seq x y z
N MET A 1 -45.71 43.89 42.66
CA MET A 1 -44.58 42.97 42.69
C MET A 1 -44.53 42.29 41.33
N LYS A 2 -43.54 42.67 40.49
CA LYS A 2 -43.37 42.14 39.11
C LYS A 2 -42.25 41.13 39.11
N SER A 3 -42.56 39.87 38.82
CA SER A 3 -41.58 38.80 38.67
C SER A 3 -40.93 38.86 37.29
N PHE A 4 -39.62 39.00 37.25
CA PHE A 4 -38.80 38.88 36.04
C PHE A 4 -38.41 37.41 35.86
N ALA A 5 -38.83 36.82 34.77
CA ALA A 5 -38.31 35.50 34.33
C ALA A 5 -37.08 35.72 33.44
N ILE A 6 -35.94 35.19 33.89
CA ILE A 6 -34.69 35.15 33.15
C ILE A 6 -34.68 33.89 32.30
N ALA A 7 -34.81 34.05 30.99
CA ALA A 7 -34.64 32.96 30.03
C ALA A 7 -33.14 32.81 29.70
N SER A 8 -32.50 31.73 30.18
CA SER A 8 -31.14 31.37 29.83
C SER A 8 -31.13 30.69 28.46
N ALA A 9 -30.62 31.39 27.46
CA ALA A 9 -30.35 30.81 26.15
C ALA A 9 -29.00 30.06 26.22
N VAL A 10 -29.03 28.73 26.16
CA VAL A 10 -27.84 27.89 25.99
C VAL A 10 -27.48 27.86 24.51
N LEU A 11 -26.44 28.62 24.14
CA LEU A 11 -25.90 28.63 22.78
C LEU A 11 -24.99 27.38 22.66
N ALA A 12 -25.48 26.31 22.02
CA ALA A 12 -24.67 25.14 21.70
C ALA A 12 -23.75 25.48 20.53
N LEU A 13 -22.48 25.71 20.84
CA LEU A 13 -21.42 25.92 19.86
C LEU A 13 -21.03 24.53 19.28
N ALA A 14 -21.62 24.15 18.15
CA ALA A 14 -21.21 23.00 17.38
C ALA A 14 -19.89 23.33 16.68
N VAL A 15 -18.76 22.98 17.30
CA VAL A 15 -17.47 23.04 16.63
C VAL A 15 -17.40 21.87 15.65
N SER A 16 -17.74 22.14 14.39
CA SER A 16 -17.45 21.24 13.29
C SER A 16 -15.93 21.20 13.08
N LEU A 17 -15.29 20.14 13.54
CA LEU A 17 -13.92 19.79 13.21
C LEU A 17 -13.86 19.35 11.72
N SER A 18 -14.05 20.29 10.82
CA SER A 18 -13.69 20.12 9.42
C SER A 18 -12.17 20.18 9.34
N GLY A 19 -11.52 19.00 9.53
CA GLY A 19 -10.13 18.88 9.16
C GLY A 19 -9.96 19.37 7.73
N CYS A 20 -9.11 20.36 7.50
CA CYS A 20 -8.82 20.89 6.18
C CYS A 20 -8.29 19.78 5.26
N ILE A 21 -9.22 19.06 4.62
CA ILE A 21 -8.93 18.35 3.39
C ILE A 21 -8.78 19.48 2.36
N GLY A 22 -7.56 19.65 1.81
CA GLY A 22 -7.38 20.63 0.74
C GLY A 22 -8.44 20.37 -0.35
N ALA A 23 -9.07 21.41 -0.85
CA ALA A 23 -10.03 21.27 -1.94
C ALA A 23 -9.39 20.50 -3.10
N PRO A 24 -10.13 19.60 -3.78
CA PRO A 24 -9.61 18.93 -4.97
C PRO A 24 -9.14 19.99 -5.95
N VAL A 25 -8.01 19.76 -6.59
CA VAL A 25 -7.57 20.57 -7.71
C VAL A 25 -8.69 20.52 -8.75
N ALA A 26 -9.24 21.68 -9.09
CA ALA A 26 -10.31 21.76 -10.09
C ALA A 26 -9.75 21.26 -11.44
N LEU A 27 -10.37 20.23 -11.99
CA LEU A 27 -10.06 19.77 -13.35
C LEU A 27 -10.71 20.71 -14.37
N THR A 28 -10.12 20.79 -15.56
CA THR A 28 -10.82 21.44 -16.66
C THR A 28 -12.06 20.62 -17.06
N PRO A 29 -13.11 21.22 -17.60
CA PRO A 29 -14.31 20.49 -18.04
C PRO A 29 -14.00 19.31 -18.96
N GLN A 30 -13.00 19.47 -19.85
CA GLN A 30 -12.54 18.40 -20.75
C GLN A 30 -11.87 17.24 -20.00
N THR A 31 -11.09 17.54 -18.95
CA THR A 31 -10.43 16.53 -18.12
C THR A 31 -11.45 15.79 -17.27
N GLU A 32 -12.46 16.46 -16.74
CA GLU A 32 -13.59 15.83 -16.03
C GLU A 32 -14.40 14.91 -16.94
N GLN A 33 -14.70 15.33 -18.16
CA GLN A 33 -15.39 14.49 -19.14
C GLN A 33 -14.57 13.23 -19.48
N ARG A 34 -13.26 13.37 -19.65
CA ARG A 34 -12.36 12.22 -19.86
C ARG A 34 -12.38 11.27 -18.66
N LEU A 35 -12.30 11.80 -17.44
CA LEU A 35 -12.35 10.99 -16.23
C LEU A 35 -13.65 10.18 -16.14
N GLN A 36 -14.78 10.80 -16.46
CA GLN A 36 -16.10 10.14 -16.45
C GLN A 36 -16.24 9.02 -17.48
N SER A 37 -15.48 9.08 -18.58
CA SER A 37 -15.46 8.05 -19.63
C SER A 37 -14.47 6.93 -19.35
N GLN A 38 -13.61 7.03 -18.33
CA GLN A 38 -12.64 6.01 -17.99
C GLN A 38 -13.26 4.80 -17.28
N ALA A 39 -12.59 3.66 -17.35
CA ALA A 39 -12.93 2.47 -16.60
C ALA A 39 -12.86 2.74 -15.08
N PRO A 40 -13.66 2.01 -14.27
CA PRO A 40 -13.59 2.14 -12.82
C PRO A 40 -12.22 1.70 -12.28
N ILE A 41 -11.81 2.27 -11.16
CA ILE A 41 -10.58 1.88 -10.49
C ILE A 41 -10.80 0.65 -9.60
N ARG A 42 -9.74 -0.16 -9.44
CA ARG A 42 -9.63 -1.23 -8.45
C ARG A 42 -8.29 -1.09 -7.72
N PHE A 43 -8.30 -1.07 -6.40
CA PHE A 43 -7.10 -0.93 -5.61
C PHE A 43 -6.35 -2.27 -5.51
N LEU A 44 -5.07 -2.28 -5.88
CA LEU A 44 -4.13 -3.35 -5.60
C LEU A 44 -3.28 -2.97 -4.40
N LEU A 45 -3.58 -3.55 -3.24
CA LEU A 45 -2.81 -3.30 -2.03
C LEU A 45 -1.48 -4.02 -2.10
N THR A 46 -0.41 -3.30 -1.77
CA THR A 46 0.93 -3.85 -1.71
C THR A 46 1.62 -3.46 -0.41
N PHE A 47 2.45 -4.34 0.11
CA PHE A 47 3.18 -4.14 1.35
C PHE A 47 4.66 -4.36 1.13
N ASP A 48 5.47 -3.36 1.52
CA ASP A 48 6.92 -3.40 1.41
C ASP A 48 7.58 -3.72 2.76
N ASP A 49 8.84 -4.14 2.72
CA ASP A 49 9.73 -4.36 3.86
C ASP A 49 9.41 -5.57 4.75
N GLY A 50 8.31 -6.26 4.52
CA GLY A 50 7.91 -7.44 5.28
C GLY A 50 8.80 -8.67 5.05
N PRO A 51 8.49 -9.75 5.75
CA PRO A 51 7.54 -9.87 6.86
C PRO A 51 8.11 -9.41 8.20
N SER A 52 7.26 -9.08 9.15
CA SER A 52 7.70 -8.91 10.54
C SER A 52 8.04 -10.24 11.20
N ALA A 53 9.18 -10.33 11.88
CA ALA A 53 9.57 -11.47 12.71
C ALA A 53 9.18 -11.30 14.19
N SER A 54 8.32 -10.33 14.54
CA SER A 54 7.88 -10.11 15.93
C SER A 54 7.17 -11.35 16.49
N GLY A 55 7.54 -11.78 17.69
CA GLY A 55 6.90 -12.90 18.37
C GLY A 55 5.57 -12.53 19.01
N TYR A 56 5.39 -11.26 19.36
CA TYR A 56 4.21 -10.72 20.03
C TYR A 56 3.68 -9.51 19.24
N ASN A 57 2.35 -9.41 19.08
CA ASN A 57 1.70 -8.35 18.31
C ASN A 57 2.40 -8.12 16.95
N ASN A 58 2.54 -9.20 16.18
CA ASN A 58 3.19 -9.18 14.87
C ASN A 58 2.33 -8.37 13.89
N PRO A 59 2.81 -7.22 13.38
CA PRO A 59 2.02 -6.35 12.54
C PRO A 59 1.65 -6.99 11.18
N SER A 60 2.54 -7.74 10.55
CA SER A 60 2.21 -8.42 9.28
C SER A 60 1.05 -9.41 9.45
N ARG A 61 1.03 -10.16 10.56
CA ARG A 61 -0.08 -11.08 10.87
C ARG A 61 -1.39 -10.35 11.13
N SER A 62 -1.33 -9.18 11.76
CA SER A 62 -2.51 -8.34 11.98
C SER A 62 -3.06 -7.82 10.66
N VAL A 63 -2.19 -7.35 9.76
CA VAL A 63 -2.58 -6.94 8.41
C VAL A 63 -3.28 -8.08 7.66
N VAL A 64 -2.68 -9.28 7.62
CA VAL A 64 -3.29 -10.45 6.97
C VAL A 64 -4.68 -10.76 7.55
N ALA A 65 -4.82 -10.69 8.88
CA ALA A 65 -6.12 -10.92 9.53
C ALA A 65 -7.15 -9.85 9.16
N ASP A 66 -6.76 -8.58 9.13
CA ASP A 66 -7.64 -7.48 8.74
C ASP A 66 -8.03 -7.54 7.25
N LEU A 67 -7.13 -7.96 6.36
CA LEU A 67 -7.48 -8.17 4.95
C LEU A 67 -8.48 -9.32 4.78
N ALA A 68 -8.34 -10.39 5.56
CA ALA A 68 -9.26 -11.51 5.53
C ALA A 68 -10.64 -11.16 6.13
N HIS A 69 -10.65 -10.35 7.20
CA HIS A 69 -11.84 -10.06 8.00
C HIS A 69 -11.94 -8.56 8.31
N ASN A 70 -12.60 -7.81 7.43
CA ASN A 70 -12.85 -6.38 7.61
C ASN A 70 -14.28 -6.02 7.18
N PRO A 71 -14.83 -4.88 7.65
CA PRO A 71 -16.20 -4.48 7.33
C PRO A 71 -16.37 -3.91 5.91
N VAL A 72 -15.27 -3.62 5.20
CA VAL A 72 -15.31 -2.98 3.89
C VAL A 72 -15.49 -4.01 2.78
N LEU A 73 -14.59 -4.98 2.70
CA LEU A 73 -14.63 -6.10 1.76
C LEU A 73 -13.81 -7.27 2.33
N PRO A 74 -14.41 -8.28 2.96
CA PRO A 74 -13.69 -9.43 3.46
C PRO A 74 -12.98 -10.20 2.34
N GLY A 75 -11.79 -10.73 2.63
CA GLY A 75 -11.06 -11.60 1.71
C GLY A 75 -10.18 -10.87 0.69
N ILE A 76 -9.87 -9.58 0.92
CA ILE A 76 -8.95 -8.79 0.07
C ILE A 76 -7.62 -9.53 -0.08
N LYS A 77 -7.11 -9.61 -1.31
CA LYS A 77 -5.77 -10.13 -1.62
C LYS A 77 -4.80 -8.99 -1.88
N ALA A 78 -3.54 -9.22 -1.55
CA ALA A 78 -2.49 -8.23 -1.64
C ALA A 78 -1.19 -8.85 -2.15
N VAL A 79 -0.23 -7.99 -2.51
CA VAL A 79 1.15 -8.39 -2.85
C VAL A 79 2.07 -7.96 -1.73
N PHE A 80 2.86 -8.90 -1.20
CA PHE A 80 3.88 -8.64 -0.18
C PHE A 80 5.26 -8.69 -0.81
N PHE A 81 5.97 -7.57 -0.82
CA PHE A 81 7.34 -7.43 -1.29
C PHE A 81 8.30 -7.68 -0.13
N LEU A 82 8.98 -8.81 -0.14
CA LEU A 82 9.61 -9.42 1.01
C LEU A 82 11.11 -9.17 1.09
N GLN A 83 11.60 -8.94 2.31
CA GLN A 83 13.00 -9.02 2.69
C GLN A 83 13.30 -10.43 3.20
N THR A 84 13.82 -11.32 2.35
CA THR A 84 13.93 -12.76 2.69
C THR A 84 15.09 -13.10 3.62
N GLU A 85 16.17 -12.29 3.65
CA GLU A 85 17.39 -12.58 4.43
C GLU A 85 17.62 -11.63 5.62
N ALA A 86 16.80 -10.59 5.79
CA ALA A 86 16.92 -9.70 6.94
C ALA A 86 16.56 -10.44 8.26
N ALA A 87 17.43 -10.35 9.28
CA ALA A 87 17.30 -11.09 10.54
C ALA A 87 16.00 -10.80 11.32
N ARG A 88 15.41 -9.60 11.16
CA ARG A 88 14.13 -9.22 11.76
C ARG A 88 12.94 -9.39 10.81
N SER A 89 13.16 -10.05 9.71
CA SER A 89 12.20 -10.34 8.65
C SER A 89 12.35 -11.80 8.20
N GLY A 90 12.30 -12.10 6.91
CA GLY A 90 12.35 -13.43 6.33
C GLY A 90 13.58 -14.27 6.65
N GLY A 91 14.72 -13.67 6.99
CA GLY A 91 15.92 -14.37 7.41
C GLY A 91 15.83 -15.09 8.76
N SER A 92 14.72 -14.94 9.48
CA SER A 92 14.47 -15.66 10.73
C SER A 92 13.37 -16.71 10.57
N SER A 93 13.38 -17.76 11.43
CA SER A 93 12.32 -18.78 11.44
C SER A 93 10.92 -18.20 11.70
N ARG A 94 10.83 -17.12 12.48
CA ARG A 94 9.55 -16.42 12.72
C ARG A 94 9.07 -15.63 11.51
N GLY A 95 10.01 -15.00 10.80
CA GLY A 95 9.69 -14.31 9.55
C GLY A 95 9.21 -15.29 8.48
N ARG A 96 9.91 -16.42 8.29
CA ARG A 96 9.48 -17.47 7.36
C ARG A 96 8.07 -17.99 7.67
N LYS A 97 7.73 -18.23 8.95
CA LYS A 97 6.36 -18.57 9.36
C LYS A 97 5.34 -17.46 9.09
N THR A 98 5.77 -16.21 9.00
CA THR A 98 4.88 -15.12 8.61
C THR A 98 4.67 -15.12 7.10
N MET A 99 5.72 -15.32 6.28
CA MET A 99 5.61 -15.50 4.83
C MET A 99 4.69 -16.68 4.47
N GLU A 100 4.83 -17.82 5.16
CA GLU A 100 3.93 -18.98 4.99
C GLU A 100 2.46 -18.62 5.25
N ARG A 101 2.18 -17.78 6.25
CA ARG A 101 0.82 -17.30 6.55
C ARG A 101 0.29 -16.32 5.52
N GLU A 102 1.13 -15.43 5.01
CA GLU A 102 0.78 -14.53 3.92
C GLU A 102 0.38 -15.35 2.68
N TYR A 103 1.19 -16.33 2.32
CA TYR A 103 0.89 -17.23 1.20
C TYR A 103 -0.37 -18.07 1.44
N ALA A 104 -0.52 -18.69 2.61
CA ALA A 104 -1.70 -19.47 2.98
C ALA A 104 -2.99 -18.62 3.01
N GLY A 105 -2.87 -17.30 3.26
CA GLY A 105 -3.94 -16.32 3.14
C GLY A 105 -4.35 -16.03 1.68
N GLY A 106 -3.65 -16.61 0.70
CA GLY A 106 -3.90 -16.40 -0.73
C GLY A 106 -3.31 -15.09 -1.26
N HIS A 107 -2.35 -14.50 -0.54
CA HIS A 107 -1.63 -13.34 -1.00
C HIS A 107 -0.47 -13.73 -1.93
N ILE A 108 -0.03 -12.79 -2.76
CA ILE A 108 1.13 -12.96 -3.65
C ILE A 108 2.39 -12.57 -2.87
N LEU A 109 3.36 -13.48 -2.83
CA LEU A 109 4.70 -13.19 -2.32
C LEU A 109 5.58 -12.72 -3.47
N ALA A 110 6.16 -11.53 -3.34
CA ALA A 110 6.99 -10.87 -4.33
C ALA A 110 8.36 -10.51 -3.74
N PHE A 111 9.31 -10.28 -4.60
CA PHE A 111 10.69 -10.02 -4.18
C PHE A 111 10.93 -8.53 -3.89
N HIS A 112 11.50 -8.22 -2.71
CA HIS A 112 12.02 -6.89 -2.40
C HIS A 112 13.54 -6.90 -2.34
N THR A 113 14.12 -7.67 -1.42
CA THR A 113 15.56 -7.90 -1.31
C THR A 113 15.90 -9.16 -0.52
N ALA A 114 17.04 -9.76 -0.79
CA ALA A 114 17.64 -10.83 0.02
C ALA A 114 18.99 -10.39 0.59
N THR A 115 19.08 -9.16 1.05
CA THR A 115 20.24 -8.65 1.80
C THR A 115 19.94 -8.65 3.29
N ALA A 116 20.99 -8.76 4.13
CA ALA A 116 20.84 -8.69 5.58
C ALA A 116 20.29 -7.34 6.07
N PHE A 117 20.52 -6.31 5.29
CA PHE A 117 20.02 -4.96 5.51
C PHE A 117 19.26 -4.51 4.26
N HIS A 118 18.25 -3.69 4.39
CA HIS A 118 17.46 -3.15 3.29
C HIS A 118 18.35 -2.32 2.32
N THR A 119 19.17 -3.02 1.52
CA THR A 119 20.20 -2.41 0.68
C THR A 119 19.64 -2.01 -0.68
N ASN A 120 19.93 -0.79 -1.11
CA ASN A 120 19.60 -0.35 -2.46
C ASN A 120 20.37 -1.18 -3.50
N HIS A 121 19.67 -1.82 -4.41
CA HIS A 121 20.25 -2.71 -5.42
C HIS A 121 21.23 -2.00 -6.37
N ARG A 122 21.12 -0.69 -6.53
CA ARG A 122 22.08 0.09 -7.33
C ARG A 122 23.46 0.16 -6.68
N TRP A 123 23.57 -0.05 -5.35
CA TRP A 123 24.83 -0.02 -4.63
C TRP A 123 25.54 -1.36 -4.61
N LEU A 124 24.84 -2.44 -4.96
CA LEU A 124 25.41 -3.76 -5.08
C LEU A 124 26.25 -3.86 -6.38
N ASN A 125 27.38 -4.55 -6.32
CA ASN A 125 28.08 -4.95 -7.54
C ASN A 125 27.30 -6.04 -8.29
N ASN A 126 27.74 -6.45 -9.48
CA ASN A 126 26.99 -7.40 -10.30
C ASN A 126 26.84 -8.77 -9.61
N ALA A 127 27.92 -9.28 -8.99
CA ALA A 127 27.87 -10.58 -8.33
C ALA A 127 26.94 -10.58 -7.10
N GLU A 128 26.97 -9.51 -6.29
CA GLU A 128 26.08 -9.33 -5.16
C GLU A 128 24.61 -9.20 -5.62
N LEU A 129 24.37 -8.46 -6.71
CA LEU A 129 23.01 -8.30 -7.26
C LEU A 129 22.47 -9.66 -7.75
N GLU A 130 23.23 -10.39 -8.55
CA GLU A 130 22.81 -11.72 -9.02
C GLU A 130 22.58 -12.68 -7.85
N SER A 131 23.47 -12.68 -6.85
CA SER A 131 23.32 -13.51 -5.66
C SER A 131 22.06 -13.20 -4.86
N THR A 132 21.75 -11.91 -4.62
CA THR A 132 20.55 -11.54 -3.87
C THR A 132 19.27 -11.87 -4.63
N LEU A 133 19.26 -11.72 -5.96
CA LEU A 133 18.11 -12.08 -6.80
C LEU A 133 17.88 -13.60 -6.80
N ALA A 134 18.93 -14.39 -6.96
CA ALA A 134 18.85 -15.86 -6.93
C ALA A 134 18.39 -16.37 -5.57
N GLN A 135 19.00 -15.87 -4.48
CA GLN A 135 18.67 -16.29 -3.12
C GLN A 135 17.22 -15.95 -2.77
N GLY A 136 16.78 -14.71 -2.98
CA GLY A 136 15.42 -14.30 -2.64
C GLY A 136 14.36 -15.01 -3.48
N SER A 137 14.66 -15.29 -4.75
CA SER A 137 13.77 -16.11 -5.58
C SER A 137 13.66 -17.53 -5.05
N ALA A 138 14.77 -18.16 -4.63
CA ALA A 138 14.76 -19.48 -4.02
C ALA A 138 14.02 -19.53 -2.67
N ASP A 139 14.19 -18.51 -1.83
CA ASP A 139 13.51 -18.40 -0.54
C ASP A 139 11.98 -18.34 -0.70
N ILE A 140 11.50 -17.54 -1.66
CA ILE A 140 10.08 -17.42 -1.96
C ILE A 140 9.57 -18.73 -2.59
N ALA A 141 10.31 -19.30 -3.53
CA ALA A 141 9.96 -20.57 -4.18
C ALA A 141 9.84 -21.73 -3.18
N ALA A 142 10.66 -21.75 -2.14
CA ALA A 142 10.58 -22.75 -1.08
C ALA A 142 9.25 -22.74 -0.31
N ILE A 143 8.53 -21.62 -0.32
CA ILE A 143 7.22 -21.46 0.33
C ILE A 143 6.09 -21.66 -0.67
N THR A 144 6.21 -21.07 -1.87
CA THR A 144 5.13 -20.98 -2.85
C THR A 144 5.13 -22.11 -3.87
N GLY A 145 6.22 -22.85 -3.98
CA GLY A 145 6.45 -23.88 -5.01
C GLY A 145 6.91 -23.32 -6.36
N ALA A 146 7.01 -21.99 -6.52
CA ALA A 146 7.45 -21.33 -7.75
C ALA A 146 8.22 -20.03 -7.45
N PRO A 147 9.19 -19.62 -8.30
CA PRO A 147 9.86 -18.34 -8.11
C PRO A 147 8.88 -17.17 -8.26
N PRO A 148 9.15 -16.03 -7.57
CA PRO A 148 8.34 -14.82 -7.72
C PRO A 148 8.46 -14.27 -9.14
N VAL A 149 7.40 -13.61 -9.61
CA VAL A 149 7.39 -12.94 -10.92
C VAL A 149 7.46 -11.41 -10.78
N LEU A 150 7.32 -10.89 -9.57
CA LEU A 150 7.32 -9.46 -9.29
C LEU A 150 8.49 -9.06 -8.41
N VAL A 151 9.05 -7.89 -8.70
CA VAL A 151 10.04 -7.22 -7.84
C VAL A 151 9.63 -5.77 -7.62
N ARG A 152 9.82 -5.31 -6.39
CA ARG A 152 9.86 -3.87 -6.10
C ARG A 152 11.26 -3.54 -5.61
N PRO A 153 12.03 -2.73 -6.37
CA PRO A 153 13.38 -2.34 -5.96
C PRO A 153 13.36 -1.60 -4.61
N PRO A 154 14.30 -1.87 -3.68
CA PRO A 154 14.43 -1.09 -2.46
C PRO A 154 14.52 0.40 -2.76
N PHE A 155 13.79 1.22 -1.95
CA PHE A 155 13.67 2.68 -2.16
C PHE A 155 13.05 3.09 -3.50
N TRP A 156 12.39 2.15 -4.21
CA TRP A 156 11.85 2.32 -5.57
C TRP A 156 12.91 2.78 -6.57
N ASN A 157 14.17 2.45 -6.30
CA ASN A 157 15.34 2.95 -7.00
C ASN A 157 16.02 1.86 -7.82
N TYR A 158 16.04 2.03 -9.13
CA TYR A 158 16.68 1.12 -10.07
C TYR A 158 17.29 1.89 -11.23
N ASP A 159 18.17 1.23 -11.97
CA ASP A 159 18.79 1.74 -13.20
C ASP A 159 18.75 0.68 -14.30
N ARG A 160 19.33 1.00 -15.46
CA ARG A 160 19.37 0.07 -16.59
C ARG A 160 20.03 -1.27 -16.23
N ARG A 161 21.08 -1.26 -15.41
CA ARG A 161 21.81 -2.46 -14.99
C ARG A 161 20.96 -3.34 -14.10
N THR A 162 20.37 -2.79 -13.04
CA THR A 162 19.51 -3.52 -12.12
C THR A 162 18.24 -4.01 -12.79
N PHE A 163 17.64 -3.19 -13.67
CA PHE A 163 16.46 -3.58 -14.44
C PHE A 163 16.75 -4.79 -15.36
N ALA A 164 17.91 -4.77 -16.08
CA ALA A 164 18.30 -5.91 -16.89
C ALA A 164 18.56 -7.19 -16.07
N ALA A 165 19.08 -7.06 -14.83
CA ALA A 165 19.22 -8.19 -13.92
C ALA A 165 17.86 -8.76 -13.49
N TYR A 166 16.88 -7.92 -13.14
CA TYR A 166 15.52 -8.37 -12.81
C TYR A 166 14.92 -9.15 -13.99
N GLN A 167 15.03 -8.63 -15.21
CA GLN A 167 14.52 -9.33 -16.39
C GLN A 167 15.16 -10.71 -16.59
N ARG A 168 16.48 -10.86 -16.40
CA ARG A 168 17.15 -12.16 -16.50
C ARG A 168 16.64 -13.19 -15.48
N HIS A 169 16.19 -12.71 -14.31
CA HIS A 169 15.57 -13.54 -13.27
C HIS A 169 14.06 -13.72 -13.44
N GLY A 170 13.47 -13.27 -14.56
CA GLY A 170 12.02 -13.34 -14.79
C GLY A 170 11.17 -12.43 -13.91
N LEU A 171 11.81 -11.40 -13.32
CA LEU A 171 11.15 -10.48 -12.41
C LEU A 171 10.67 -9.21 -13.15
N HIS A 172 9.40 -8.88 -12.98
CA HIS A 172 8.78 -7.66 -13.49
C HIS A 172 8.71 -6.61 -12.39
N VAL A 173 9.17 -5.39 -12.70
CA VAL A 173 9.14 -4.28 -11.74
C VAL A 173 7.70 -3.78 -11.58
N LEU A 174 7.20 -3.80 -10.35
CA LEU A 174 5.91 -3.19 -9.98
C LEU A 174 6.16 -2.04 -9.00
N LEU A 175 6.01 -0.81 -9.48
CA LEU A 175 6.08 0.40 -8.65
C LEU A 175 4.70 0.74 -8.08
N THR A 176 4.64 1.83 -7.32
CA THR A 176 3.41 2.32 -6.71
C THR A 176 2.79 3.46 -7.52
N ASP A 177 1.48 3.53 -7.53
CA ASP A 177 0.73 4.69 -8.02
C ASP A 177 0.47 5.69 -6.91
N LEU A 178 0.25 5.21 -5.69
CA LEU A 178 0.15 6.03 -4.49
C LEU A 178 0.76 5.35 -3.26
N SER A 179 1.37 6.13 -2.38
CA SER A 179 1.92 5.67 -1.11
C SER A 179 1.07 6.15 0.06
N ALA A 180 0.81 5.27 1.02
CA ALA A 180 0.17 5.66 2.26
C ALA A 180 1.04 6.55 3.15
N ASN A 181 2.32 6.75 2.81
CA ASN A 181 3.33 7.47 3.60
C ASN A 181 3.42 6.96 5.04
N ASP A 182 3.31 5.66 5.20
CA ASP A 182 3.34 4.94 6.47
C ASP A 182 4.73 4.34 6.77
N GLY A 183 5.69 4.53 5.86
CA GLY A 183 7.05 4.04 6.00
C GLY A 183 7.75 4.59 7.24
N LYS A 184 8.73 3.84 7.73
CA LYS A 184 9.53 4.21 8.89
C LYS A 184 10.52 5.31 8.53
N ILE A 185 10.19 6.55 8.84
CA ILE A 185 11.14 7.66 8.73
C ILE A 185 11.47 8.16 10.15
N TRP A 186 12.74 8.00 10.57
CA TRP A 186 13.28 8.60 11.80
C TRP A 186 12.48 8.35 13.09
N GLY A 187 12.00 7.12 13.28
CA GLY A 187 11.34 6.70 14.51
C GLY A 187 9.86 7.05 14.61
N PHE A 188 9.31 7.86 13.74
CA PHE A 188 7.89 8.16 13.68
C PHE A 188 7.22 7.28 12.62
N ASN A 189 6.55 6.21 13.07
CA ASN A 189 5.91 5.22 12.23
C ASN A 189 4.40 5.48 12.17
N GLY A 190 3.96 6.17 11.17
CA GLY A 190 2.55 6.42 10.96
C GLY A 190 2.27 7.88 10.69
N SER A 191 1.18 8.12 10.06
CA SER A 191 0.75 9.48 9.76
C SER A 191 -0.57 9.78 10.45
N PRO A 192 -0.61 10.72 11.41
CA PRO A 192 -1.88 11.21 11.94
C PRO A 192 -2.75 11.87 10.86
N ARG A 193 -2.14 12.20 9.72
CA ARG A 193 -2.82 12.78 8.56
C ARG A 193 -3.18 11.73 7.50
N ARG A 194 -3.53 10.51 7.89
CA ARG A 194 -3.84 9.40 6.97
C ARG A 194 -4.77 9.80 5.84
N ARG A 195 -5.93 10.35 6.19
CA ARG A 195 -6.94 10.79 5.23
C ARG A 195 -6.41 11.85 4.25
N ALA A 196 -5.77 12.90 4.76
CA ALA A 196 -5.21 13.97 3.94
C ALA A 196 -4.09 13.48 3.02
N ASN A 197 -3.27 12.54 3.48
CA ASN A 197 -2.20 11.95 2.66
C ASN A 197 -2.77 11.12 1.52
N LEU A 198 -3.68 10.19 1.79
CA LEU A 198 -4.29 9.34 0.76
C LEU A 198 -5.13 10.16 -0.22
N TYR A 199 -5.92 11.10 0.27
CA TYR A 199 -6.68 12.01 -0.58
C TYR A 199 -5.81 12.79 -1.56
N ARG A 200 -4.71 13.39 -1.08
CA ARG A 200 -3.76 14.12 -1.93
C ARG A 200 -3.11 13.22 -2.98
N GLN A 201 -2.66 12.03 -2.58
CA GLN A 201 -2.07 11.06 -3.49
C GLN A 201 -3.08 10.60 -4.54
N LEU A 202 -4.30 10.33 -4.13
CA LEU A 202 -5.35 9.88 -5.03
C LEU A 202 -5.80 10.98 -6.01
N SER A 203 -5.72 12.26 -5.61
CA SER A 203 -5.95 13.39 -6.52
C SER A 203 -4.93 13.41 -7.67
N VAL A 204 -3.66 13.07 -7.40
CA VAL A 204 -2.63 12.93 -8.44
C VAL A 204 -2.94 11.73 -9.35
N VAL A 205 -3.34 10.60 -8.77
CA VAL A 205 -3.76 9.42 -9.55
C VAL A 205 -4.94 9.76 -10.46
N ARG A 206 -5.91 10.51 -9.97
CA ARG A 206 -7.05 10.99 -10.77
C ARG A 206 -6.60 11.77 -12.00
N GLU A 207 -5.64 12.68 -11.86
CA GLU A 207 -5.11 13.44 -12.99
C GLU A 207 -4.44 12.53 -14.01
N ARG A 208 -3.62 11.58 -13.56
CA ARG A 208 -2.97 10.57 -14.42
C ARG A 208 -3.99 9.71 -15.17
N ILE A 209 -5.09 9.31 -14.51
CA ILE A 209 -6.19 8.57 -15.15
C ILE A 209 -6.85 9.44 -16.21
N ALA A 210 -7.17 10.70 -15.91
CA ALA A 210 -7.79 11.61 -16.86
C ALA A 210 -6.90 11.91 -18.09
N LEU A 211 -5.57 11.80 -17.95
CA LEU A 211 -4.60 11.91 -19.03
C LEU A 211 -4.39 10.59 -19.80
N GLY A 212 -4.97 9.46 -19.33
CA GLY A 212 -4.80 8.15 -19.94
C GLY A 212 -3.43 7.51 -19.67
N GLU A 213 -2.76 7.91 -18.61
CA GLU A 213 -1.42 7.40 -18.25
C GLU A 213 -1.46 6.04 -17.51
N LEU A 214 -2.61 5.63 -17.00
CA LEU A 214 -2.77 4.33 -16.36
C LEU A 214 -3.51 3.36 -17.28
N PRO A 215 -3.01 2.11 -17.43
CA PRO A 215 -3.63 1.14 -18.31
C PRO A 215 -4.95 0.63 -17.75
N THR A 216 -5.88 0.29 -18.63
CA THR A 216 -7.06 -0.50 -18.29
C THR A 216 -6.74 -1.99 -18.48
N VAL A 217 -6.98 -2.80 -17.46
CA VAL A 217 -6.77 -4.25 -17.44
C VAL A 217 -8.09 -4.91 -17.02
N ASP A 218 -8.60 -5.82 -17.83
CA ASP A 218 -9.85 -6.55 -17.56
C ASP A 218 -11.05 -5.63 -17.18
N GLY A 219 -11.13 -4.48 -17.85
CA GLY A 219 -12.22 -3.52 -17.67
C GLY A 219 -12.10 -2.61 -16.44
N VAL A 220 -11.00 -2.67 -15.70
CA VAL A 220 -10.70 -1.79 -14.56
C VAL A 220 -9.34 -1.13 -14.72
N ILE A 221 -9.12 -0.01 -14.04
CA ILE A 221 -7.81 0.63 -13.91
C ILE A 221 -7.24 0.19 -12.54
N PRO A 222 -6.21 -0.69 -12.51
CA PRO A 222 -5.55 -1.06 -11.25
C PRO A 222 -4.79 0.14 -10.71
N VAL A 223 -5.04 0.48 -9.43
CA VAL A 223 -4.31 1.51 -8.70
C VAL A 223 -3.49 0.84 -7.61
N VAL A 224 -2.18 0.84 -7.80
CA VAL A 224 -1.22 0.19 -6.87
C VAL A 224 -1.00 1.09 -5.66
N VAL A 225 -1.39 0.58 -4.48
CA VAL A 225 -1.29 1.28 -3.20
C VAL A 225 -0.19 0.64 -2.36
N THR A 226 0.78 1.43 -1.90
CA THR A 226 1.88 0.92 -1.07
C THR A 226 1.73 1.28 0.39
N PHE A 227 1.82 0.25 1.23
CA PHE A 227 1.94 0.25 2.68
C PHE A 227 3.21 -0.48 3.12
N HIS A 228 3.46 -0.52 4.44
CA HIS A 228 4.52 -1.31 5.06
C HIS A 228 3.90 -2.17 6.19
N ASP A 229 3.86 -3.48 6.00
CA ASP A 229 3.22 -4.43 6.93
C ASP A 229 4.02 -4.63 8.22
N ILE A 230 5.30 -4.29 8.23
CA ILE A 230 6.11 -4.25 9.46
C ILE A 230 5.75 -3.08 10.39
N ASN A 231 4.96 -2.12 9.91
CA ASN A 231 4.59 -0.94 10.65
C ASN A 231 3.39 -1.22 11.57
N ARG A 232 3.62 -1.13 12.89
CA ARG A 232 2.56 -1.35 13.90
C ARG A 232 1.43 -0.33 13.83
N TYR A 233 1.70 0.86 13.34
CA TYR A 233 0.65 1.88 13.18
C TYR A 233 -0.26 1.49 12.01
N THR A 234 0.31 1.12 10.87
CA THR A 234 -0.44 0.61 9.71
C THR A 234 -1.30 -0.58 10.10
N ALA A 235 -0.71 -1.58 10.77
CA ALA A 235 -1.43 -2.76 11.23
C ALA A 235 -2.62 -2.43 12.15
N ARG A 236 -2.51 -1.43 13.02
CA ARG A 236 -3.60 -1.00 13.91
C ARG A 236 -4.70 -0.20 13.22
N HIS A 237 -4.43 0.33 12.04
CA HIS A 237 -5.34 1.20 11.31
C HIS A 237 -5.69 0.65 9.92
N MET A 238 -5.41 -0.64 9.65
CA MET A 238 -5.60 -1.19 8.30
C MET A 238 -7.04 -1.07 7.82
N GLN A 239 -8.00 -1.42 8.65
CA GLN A 239 -9.42 -1.30 8.31
C GLN A 239 -9.83 0.17 8.04
N GLU A 240 -9.29 1.11 8.83
CA GLU A 240 -9.52 2.54 8.58
C GLU A 240 -8.90 2.99 7.25
N TYR A 241 -7.71 2.49 6.89
CA TYR A 241 -7.08 2.79 5.61
C TYR A 241 -7.93 2.31 4.42
N LEU A 242 -8.53 1.13 4.52
CA LEU A 242 -9.43 0.62 3.47
C LEU A 242 -10.62 1.59 3.26
N GLN A 243 -11.26 2.02 4.33
CA GLN A 243 -12.36 2.97 4.25
C GLN A 243 -11.91 4.33 3.69
N ILE A 244 -10.75 4.84 4.12
CA ILE A 244 -10.21 6.11 3.62
C ILE A 244 -9.94 6.06 2.11
N LEU A 245 -9.48 4.93 1.57
CA LEU A 245 -9.29 4.77 0.11
C LEU A 245 -10.61 4.92 -0.64
N LEU A 246 -11.68 4.28 -0.17
CA LEU A 246 -13.01 4.39 -0.78
C LEU A 246 -13.59 5.80 -0.67
N ASP A 247 -13.55 6.39 0.52
CA ASP A 247 -14.03 7.77 0.75
C ASP A 247 -13.27 8.77 -0.14
N SER A 248 -11.94 8.58 -0.26
CA SER A 248 -11.10 9.46 -1.08
C SER A 248 -11.39 9.30 -2.57
N ALA A 249 -11.66 8.08 -3.05
CA ALA A 249 -12.09 7.85 -4.43
C ALA A 249 -13.42 8.56 -4.71
N GLN A 250 -14.39 8.42 -3.83
CA GLN A 250 -15.69 9.09 -3.95
C GLN A 250 -15.55 10.61 -3.97
N VAL A 251 -14.79 11.19 -3.02
CA VAL A 251 -14.59 12.65 -2.93
C VAL A 251 -13.84 13.21 -4.15
N THR A 252 -12.95 12.42 -4.75
CA THR A 252 -12.25 12.82 -5.98
C THR A 252 -13.03 12.53 -7.25
N GLY A 253 -14.26 12.01 -7.17
CA GLY A 253 -15.12 11.74 -8.32
C GLY A 253 -14.72 10.53 -9.16
N MET A 254 -13.82 9.68 -8.64
CA MET A 254 -13.44 8.44 -9.32
C MET A 254 -14.45 7.34 -9.04
N LYS A 255 -14.81 6.59 -10.09
CA LYS A 255 -15.65 5.40 -9.95
C LYS A 255 -14.79 4.23 -9.48
N THR A 256 -15.23 3.53 -8.45
CA THR A 256 -14.66 2.25 -8.06
C THR A 256 -15.38 1.10 -8.75
N ALA A 257 -14.67 -0.01 -9.00
CA ALA A 257 -15.29 -1.26 -9.43
C ALA A 257 -16.27 -1.78 -8.37
N ALA A 258 -17.15 -2.71 -8.75
CA ALA A 258 -18.09 -3.36 -7.80
C ALA A 258 -17.33 -4.04 -6.65
N GLU A 259 -16.20 -4.68 -6.97
CA GLU A 259 -15.20 -5.12 -6.01
C GLU A 259 -14.04 -4.14 -6.05
N PRO A 260 -13.95 -3.20 -5.11
CA PRO A 260 -12.98 -2.09 -5.18
C PRO A 260 -11.55 -2.49 -4.83
N PHE A 261 -11.34 -3.70 -4.31
CA PHE A 261 -10.03 -4.30 -4.01
C PHE A 261 -9.86 -5.65 -4.72
N TYR A 262 -8.61 -6.08 -4.93
CA TYR A 262 -8.27 -7.40 -5.45
C TYR A 262 -8.34 -8.49 -4.38
#